data_b11bca50c08a71bbfd3373b2d9ae3275
#
_entry.id   b11bca50c08a71bbfd3373b2d9ae3275
#
_cell.length_a   1.000
_cell.length_b   1.000
_cell.length_c   1.000
_cell.angle_alpha   90.00
_cell.angle_beta   90.00
_cell.angle_gamma   90.00
#
_symmetry.space_group_name_H-M   'P 1'
#
loop_
_entity.id
_entity.type
_entity.pdbx_description
1 polymer ?
#
loop_
_entity_poly.entity_id
_entity_poly.type
_entity_poly.pdbx_seq_one_letter_code
_entity_poly.pdbx_strand_id
1 'polypeptide(L)'
;GSTLNLGQVDFKSSDITLDGTLNLTVCGIDPGGNGARLVFGIGGIMNVNQKIWGASSFSVSGLLATTSTDLTVGEFQFVTRTLVTSAGFDGGSISLGDFTAEDGSALTKASGLMEGNAADYQGQYYLYTENGDVKVQYVVAGVVPEPATATLSLLGLAALMLRRRRA
;
A
#
# COMPACT_ATOMS: atom_id res chain seq x y z
N GLY A 1 -0.49 -11.05 -7.60
CA GLY A 1 0.82 -10.39 -7.59
C GLY A 1 1.94 -11.40 -7.87
N SER A 2 3.04 -10.94 -8.42
CA SER A 2 4.24 -11.76 -8.66
C SER A 2 5.05 -11.91 -7.37
N THR A 3 5.80 -13.02 -7.25
CA THR A 3 6.72 -13.26 -6.13
C THR A 3 8.14 -13.39 -6.67
N LEU A 4 9.08 -12.64 -6.07
CA LEU A 4 10.50 -12.73 -6.37
C LEU A 4 11.26 -13.17 -5.12
N ASN A 5 12.09 -14.19 -5.23
CA ASN A 5 12.92 -14.69 -4.14
C ASN A 5 14.39 -14.43 -4.46
N LEU A 6 15.09 -13.74 -3.58
CA LEU A 6 16.50 -13.40 -3.71
C LEU A 6 17.27 -13.77 -2.42
N GLY A 7 18.56 -14.02 -2.53
CA GLY A 7 19.41 -14.27 -1.39
C GLY A 7 19.71 -13.00 -0.62
N GLN A 8 20.71 -12.27 -1.08
CA GLN A 8 21.13 -10.98 -0.51
C GLN A 8 20.87 -9.85 -1.51
N VAL A 9 20.37 -8.73 -1.01
CA VAL A 9 20.24 -7.49 -1.78
C VAL A 9 20.76 -6.32 -0.96
N ASP A 10 21.61 -5.51 -1.55
CA ASP A 10 22.07 -4.25 -1.01
C ASP A 10 21.49 -3.11 -1.83
N PHE A 11 20.58 -2.37 -1.24
CA PHE A 11 19.95 -1.21 -1.88
C PHE A 11 20.85 0.01 -1.78
N LYS A 12 21.11 0.62 -2.93
CA LYS A 12 21.88 1.87 -3.05
C LYS A 12 20.95 2.93 -3.60
N SER A 13 21.05 4.14 -3.12
CA SER A 13 20.48 5.43 -3.59
C SER A 13 19.48 5.34 -4.78
N SER A 14 18.44 4.53 -4.68
CA SER A 14 17.48 4.27 -5.76
C SER A 14 16.07 4.15 -5.21
N ASP A 15 15.08 4.58 -6.02
CA ASP A 15 13.69 4.28 -5.78
C ASP A 15 13.37 2.86 -6.29
N ILE A 16 12.76 2.06 -5.46
CA ILE A 16 12.40 0.68 -5.78
C ILE A 16 10.90 0.53 -5.58
N THR A 17 10.17 0.22 -6.64
CA THR A 17 8.72 0.00 -6.59
C THR A 17 8.43 -1.48 -6.42
N LEU A 18 7.58 -1.80 -5.44
CA LEU A 18 7.15 -3.15 -5.10
C LEU A 18 5.63 -3.28 -5.26
N ASP A 19 5.19 -3.94 -6.33
CA ASP A 19 3.77 -4.22 -6.59
C ASP A 19 3.38 -5.67 -6.24
N GLY A 20 4.36 -6.50 -5.88
CA GLY A 20 4.19 -7.89 -5.51
C GLY A 20 4.98 -8.24 -4.25
N THR A 21 5.28 -9.53 -4.07
CA THR A 21 6.03 -10.03 -2.92
C THR A 21 7.51 -10.15 -3.25
N LEU A 22 8.37 -9.51 -2.48
CA LEU A 22 9.82 -9.66 -2.53
C LEU A 22 10.29 -10.38 -1.25
N ASN A 23 10.88 -11.56 -1.41
CA ASN A 23 11.44 -12.33 -0.32
C ASN A 23 12.98 -12.26 -0.38
N LEU A 24 13.60 -11.84 0.71
CA LEU A 24 15.04 -11.71 0.87
C LEU A 24 15.54 -12.55 2.05
N THR A 25 16.70 -13.17 1.91
CA THR A 25 17.40 -13.76 3.06
C THR A 25 18.10 -12.66 3.86
N VAL A 26 18.78 -11.75 3.17
CA VAL A 26 19.53 -10.63 3.75
C VAL A 26 19.21 -9.35 2.99
N CYS A 27 18.98 -8.28 3.71
CA CYS A 27 18.78 -6.95 3.14
C CYS A 27 19.74 -5.95 3.78
N GLY A 28 20.52 -5.28 2.95
CA GLY A 28 21.40 -4.16 3.32
C GLY A 28 20.94 -2.87 2.66
N ILE A 29 21.22 -1.76 3.31
CA ILE A 29 21.04 -0.42 2.76
C ILE A 29 22.40 0.27 2.85
N ASP A 30 22.93 0.68 1.71
CA ASP A 30 24.26 1.31 1.69
C ASP A 30 24.22 2.69 2.36
N PRO A 31 24.89 2.87 3.51
CA PRO A 31 24.88 4.14 4.24
C PRO A 31 25.70 5.24 3.54
N GLY A 32 26.45 4.90 2.52
CA GLY A 32 27.28 5.86 1.76
C GLY A 32 26.55 6.62 0.66
N GLY A 33 25.26 6.29 0.42
CA GLY A 33 24.42 6.92 -0.60
C GLY A 33 23.40 7.90 -0.01
N ASN A 34 22.56 8.45 -0.89
CA ASN A 34 21.40 9.31 -0.49
C ASN A 34 20.24 8.52 0.15
N GLY A 35 20.49 7.28 0.52
CA GLY A 35 19.47 6.35 1.02
C GLY A 35 18.68 5.67 -0.11
N ALA A 36 17.99 4.61 0.23
CA ALA A 36 17.04 3.93 -0.65
C ALA A 36 15.60 4.29 -0.27
N ARG A 37 14.73 4.44 -1.26
CA ARG A 37 13.30 4.60 -1.06
C ARG A 37 12.56 3.39 -1.60
N LEU A 38 11.83 2.69 -0.73
CA LEU A 38 10.88 1.67 -1.14
C LEU A 38 9.50 2.30 -1.34
N VAL A 39 8.98 2.12 -2.53
CA VAL A 39 7.64 2.57 -2.91
C VAL A 39 6.75 1.35 -3.04
N PHE A 40 5.79 1.19 -2.13
CA PHE A 40 4.89 0.05 -2.11
C PHE A 40 3.63 0.37 -2.93
N GLY A 41 3.39 -0.41 -3.99
CA GLY A 41 2.07 -0.49 -4.60
C GLY A 41 1.04 -1.13 -3.66
N ILE A 42 -0.24 -1.13 -4.03
CA ILE A 42 -1.35 -1.61 -3.19
C ILE A 42 -1.12 -3.04 -2.66
N GLY A 43 -0.55 -3.94 -3.47
CA GLY A 43 -0.25 -5.32 -3.12
C GLY A 43 1.20 -5.60 -2.69
N GLY A 44 2.05 -4.57 -2.66
CA GLY A 44 3.49 -4.73 -2.42
C GLY A 44 3.82 -5.13 -0.98
N ILE A 45 4.71 -6.11 -0.80
CA ILE A 45 5.26 -6.51 0.50
C ILE A 45 6.71 -6.97 0.33
N MET A 46 7.55 -6.66 1.31
CA MET A 46 8.92 -7.16 1.40
C MET A 46 9.10 -8.01 2.65
N ASN A 47 9.54 -9.25 2.49
CA ASN A 47 9.85 -10.15 3.59
C ASN A 47 11.37 -10.36 3.66
N VAL A 48 11.96 -10.13 4.83
CA VAL A 48 13.38 -10.30 5.07
C VAL A 48 13.57 -11.27 6.25
N ASN A 49 14.30 -12.36 6.02
CA ASN A 49 14.50 -13.38 7.06
C ASN A 49 15.41 -12.92 8.21
N GLN A 50 16.27 -11.95 7.93
CA GLN A 50 17.22 -11.41 8.91
C GLN A 50 16.90 -9.94 9.23
N LYS A 51 17.74 -9.33 10.07
CA LYS A 51 17.68 -7.89 10.30
C LYS A 51 18.05 -7.12 9.03
N ILE A 52 17.37 -5.98 8.82
CA ILE A 52 17.75 -5.00 7.81
C ILE A 52 18.83 -4.11 8.41
N TRP A 53 19.98 -4.01 7.75
CA TRP A 53 21.09 -3.15 8.20
C TRP A 53 21.24 -1.93 7.32
N GLY A 54 21.74 -0.85 7.93
CA GLY A 54 21.77 0.47 7.31
C GLY A 54 20.39 1.16 7.26
N ALA A 55 19.44 0.76 8.10
CA ALA A 55 18.05 1.21 8.06
C ALA A 55 17.86 2.74 8.21
N SER A 56 18.84 3.45 8.81
CA SER A 56 18.80 4.92 8.92
C SER A 56 18.81 5.66 7.58
N SER A 57 19.22 4.97 6.51
CA SER A 57 19.23 5.50 5.14
C SER A 57 18.02 5.05 4.30
N PHE A 58 16.96 4.54 4.94
CA PHE A 58 15.86 3.86 4.30
C PHE A 58 14.54 4.61 4.52
N SER A 59 13.82 4.91 3.46
CA SER A 59 12.49 5.50 3.54
C SER A 59 11.44 4.60 2.90
N VAL A 60 10.23 4.66 3.44
CA VAL A 60 9.08 3.87 2.98
C VAL A 60 7.94 4.81 2.59
N SER A 61 7.42 4.63 1.40
CA SER A 61 6.28 5.36 0.86
C SER A 61 5.39 4.42 0.05
N GLY A 62 4.26 4.88 -0.46
CA GLY A 62 3.47 4.06 -1.38
C GLY A 62 2.01 4.44 -1.52
N LEU A 63 1.26 3.49 -2.10
CA LEU A 63 -0.17 3.59 -2.33
C LEU A 63 -0.96 2.78 -1.30
N LEU A 64 -2.07 3.34 -0.82
CA LEU A 64 -3.01 2.68 0.08
C LEU A 64 -4.39 2.58 -0.59
N ALA A 65 -4.99 1.38 -0.55
CA ALA A 65 -6.36 1.18 -0.98
C ALA A 65 -7.30 1.74 0.10
N THR A 66 -7.79 2.95 -0.10
CA THR A 66 -8.61 3.69 0.87
C THR A 66 -10.11 3.48 0.66
N THR A 67 -10.50 2.68 -0.34
CA THR A 67 -11.89 2.32 -0.62
C THR A 67 -12.10 0.81 -0.58
N SER A 68 -13.33 0.37 -0.26
CA SER A 68 -13.70 -1.03 -0.27
C SER A 68 -15.16 -1.21 -0.67
N THR A 69 -15.41 -2.22 -1.51
CA THR A 69 -16.76 -2.67 -1.85
C THR A 69 -17.34 -3.65 -0.83
N ASP A 70 -16.52 -4.12 0.12
CA ASP A 70 -16.96 -5.00 1.21
C ASP A 70 -17.62 -4.24 2.37
N LEU A 71 -17.48 -2.91 2.38
CA LEU A 71 -18.12 -2.01 3.33
C LEU A 71 -19.32 -1.32 2.67
N THR A 72 -20.37 -1.05 3.45
CA THR A 72 -21.47 -0.23 2.96
C THR A 72 -21.08 1.24 2.88
N VAL A 73 -21.75 2.00 2.00
CA VAL A 73 -21.51 3.44 1.85
C VAL A 73 -21.74 4.15 3.18
N GLY A 74 -20.78 4.93 3.60
CA GLY A 74 -20.79 5.64 4.88
C GLY A 74 -20.20 4.85 6.04
N GLU A 75 -19.81 3.60 5.84
CA GLU A 75 -19.00 2.84 6.79
C GLU A 75 -17.52 3.15 6.61
N PHE A 76 -16.78 3.17 7.72
CA PHE A 76 -15.35 3.41 7.78
C PHE A 76 -14.70 2.40 8.70
N GLN A 77 -13.54 1.89 8.29
CA GLN A 77 -12.80 0.90 9.05
C GLN A 77 -11.32 1.23 9.09
N PHE A 78 -10.68 1.01 10.25
CA PHE A 78 -9.22 0.99 10.33
C PHE A 78 -8.69 -0.30 9.71
N VAL A 79 -7.68 -0.14 8.86
CA VAL A 79 -6.93 -1.25 8.29
C VAL A 79 -5.47 -1.08 8.64
N THR A 80 -4.83 -2.17 9.04
CA THR A 80 -3.38 -2.22 9.22
C THR A 80 -2.79 -3.15 8.17
N ARG A 81 -1.84 -2.62 7.41
CA ARG A 81 -1.10 -3.35 6.40
C ARG A 81 0.36 -3.47 6.80
N THR A 82 0.91 -4.67 6.73
CA THR A 82 2.35 -4.88 6.86
C THR A 82 3.01 -4.66 5.50
N LEU A 83 4.00 -3.79 5.47
CA LEU A 83 4.78 -3.46 4.27
C LEU A 83 6.10 -4.23 4.23
N VAL A 84 6.75 -4.35 5.38
CA VAL A 84 8.00 -5.08 5.54
C VAL A 84 7.89 -6.00 6.74
N THR A 85 8.30 -7.25 6.58
CA THR A 85 8.57 -8.16 7.70
C THR A 85 10.07 -8.33 7.84
N SER A 86 10.61 -8.29 9.06
CA SER A 86 12.02 -8.55 9.31
C SER A 86 12.28 -8.99 10.75
N ALA A 87 13.48 -9.50 11.02
CA ALA A 87 13.93 -9.80 12.38
C ALA A 87 14.35 -8.54 13.16
N GLY A 88 14.17 -7.35 12.62
CA GLY A 88 14.50 -6.05 13.21
C GLY A 88 15.37 -5.19 12.30
N PHE A 89 15.84 -4.09 12.85
CA PHE A 89 16.68 -3.12 12.16
C PHE A 89 18.01 -2.96 12.88
N ASP A 90 19.08 -2.88 12.11
CA ASP A 90 20.40 -2.49 12.61
C ASP A 90 20.66 -1.05 12.15
N GLY A 91 21.02 -0.17 13.09
CA GLY A 91 21.33 1.23 12.80
C GLY A 91 20.18 2.23 12.92
N GLY A 92 19.06 1.88 13.55
CA GLY A 92 18.04 2.87 13.93
C GLY A 92 16.66 2.66 13.31
N SER A 93 15.97 3.75 13.08
CA SER A 93 14.59 3.77 12.58
C SER A 93 14.55 4.00 11.07
N ILE A 94 13.56 3.41 10.44
CA ILE A 94 13.18 3.69 9.05
C ILE A 94 12.65 5.12 8.96
N SER A 95 13.10 5.88 7.97
CA SER A 95 12.52 7.17 7.63
C SER A 95 11.16 6.98 6.98
N LEU A 96 10.24 7.87 7.30
CA LEU A 96 8.87 7.79 6.85
C LEU A 96 8.70 8.68 5.61
N GLY A 97 8.36 8.05 4.49
CA GLY A 97 7.93 8.74 3.29
C GLY A 97 6.42 9.02 3.29
N ASP A 98 5.94 9.64 2.23
CA ASP A 98 4.54 9.98 2.07
C ASP A 98 3.75 8.83 1.44
N PHE A 99 2.49 8.72 1.86
CA PHE A 99 1.53 7.80 1.26
C PHE A 99 0.44 8.58 0.53
N THR A 100 -0.05 8.00 -0.56
CA THR A 100 -1.18 8.50 -1.32
C THR A 100 -2.27 7.44 -1.39
N ALA A 101 -3.51 7.87 -1.56
CA ALA A 101 -4.61 6.96 -1.84
C ALA A 101 -4.50 6.39 -3.26
N GLU A 102 -5.24 5.35 -3.55
CA GLU A 102 -5.28 4.68 -4.86
C GLU A 102 -5.69 5.60 -6.02
N ASP A 103 -6.49 6.64 -5.75
CA ASP A 103 -6.89 7.67 -6.70
C ASP A 103 -5.83 8.78 -6.89
N GLY A 104 -4.69 8.67 -6.21
CA GLY A 104 -3.59 9.64 -6.24
C GLY A 104 -3.74 10.82 -5.28
N SER A 105 -4.81 10.88 -4.48
CA SER A 105 -4.97 11.93 -3.46
C SER A 105 -3.94 11.77 -2.34
N ALA A 106 -3.41 12.90 -1.87
CA ALA A 106 -2.44 12.90 -0.78
C ALA A 106 -3.13 12.54 0.55
N LEU A 107 -2.47 11.69 1.34
CA LEU A 107 -2.90 11.34 2.68
C LEU A 107 -2.10 12.13 3.72
N THR A 108 -2.73 12.47 4.83
CA THR A 108 -2.09 13.21 5.93
C THR A 108 -1.56 12.25 6.98
N LYS A 109 -0.34 12.48 7.45
CA LYS A 109 0.25 11.67 8.51
C LYS A 109 -0.38 11.99 9.86
N ALA A 110 -0.96 10.98 10.51
CA ALA A 110 -1.44 11.07 11.89
C ALA A 110 -0.26 11.16 12.88
N SER A 111 -0.49 11.76 14.03
CA SER A 111 0.52 11.94 15.10
C SER A 111 0.78 10.67 15.90
N GLY A 112 -0.07 9.66 15.80
CA GLY A 112 0.00 8.40 16.52
C GLY A 112 -0.96 7.37 15.97
N LEU A 113 -0.98 6.18 16.58
CA LEU A 113 -1.93 5.14 16.24
C LEU A 113 -3.36 5.68 16.37
N MET A 114 -4.16 5.46 15.34
CA MET A 114 -5.54 5.96 15.28
C MET A 114 -6.47 5.00 16.02
N GLU A 115 -7.29 5.54 16.91
CA GLU A 115 -8.21 4.78 17.76
C GLU A 115 -9.60 5.47 17.79
N GLY A 116 -10.63 4.72 18.13
CA GLY A 116 -11.99 5.23 18.24
C GLY A 116 -12.79 5.14 16.94
N ASN A 117 -13.42 6.24 16.52
CA ASN A 117 -14.26 6.24 15.32
C ASN A 117 -13.41 6.47 14.07
N ALA A 118 -13.37 5.48 13.17
CA ALA A 118 -12.56 5.55 11.96
C ALA A 118 -12.96 6.71 11.03
N ALA A 119 -14.23 7.15 11.06
CA ALA A 119 -14.70 8.27 10.23
C ALA A 119 -13.95 9.59 10.51
N ASP A 120 -13.44 9.77 11.75
CA ASP A 120 -12.73 10.99 12.17
C ASP A 120 -11.32 11.08 11.58
N TYR A 121 -10.82 9.99 11.02
CA TYR A 121 -9.46 9.84 10.48
C TYR A 121 -9.41 9.61 8.96
N GLN A 122 -10.50 9.95 8.26
CA GLN A 122 -10.50 9.86 6.80
C GLN A 122 -9.35 10.64 6.17
N GLY A 123 -8.70 10.05 5.18
CA GLY A 123 -7.55 10.66 4.51
C GLY A 123 -6.28 10.74 5.36
N GLN A 124 -6.22 9.98 6.46
CA GLN A 124 -5.04 9.92 7.31
C GLN A 124 -4.40 8.51 7.29
N TYR A 125 -3.09 8.48 7.58
CA TYR A 125 -2.33 7.25 7.80
C TYR A 125 -1.35 7.42 8.96
N TYR A 126 -1.00 6.31 9.59
CA TYR A 126 0.06 6.24 10.58
C TYR A 126 1.02 5.09 10.25
N LEU A 127 2.29 5.41 10.08
CA LEU A 127 3.34 4.44 9.80
C LEU A 127 4.16 4.20 11.07
N TYR A 128 4.39 2.94 11.43
CA TYR A 128 5.10 2.55 12.62
C TYR A 128 5.87 1.24 12.44
N THR A 129 6.75 0.96 13.40
CA THR A 129 7.47 -0.30 13.46
C THR A 129 7.03 -1.08 14.68
N GLU A 130 6.82 -2.38 14.52
CA GLU A 130 6.46 -3.29 15.60
C GLU A 130 7.13 -4.65 15.39
N ASN A 131 7.91 -5.11 16.40
CA ASN A 131 8.63 -6.39 16.38
C ASN A 131 9.53 -6.63 15.15
N GLY A 132 10.05 -5.56 14.55
CA GLY A 132 10.86 -5.62 13.33
C GLY A 132 10.07 -5.48 12.04
N ASP A 133 8.75 -5.45 12.10
CA ASP A 133 7.89 -5.18 10.95
C ASP A 133 7.68 -3.69 10.76
N VAL A 134 7.48 -3.27 9.49
CA VAL A 134 6.98 -1.93 9.14
C VAL A 134 5.52 -2.06 8.79
N LYS A 135 4.68 -1.35 9.51
CA LYS A 135 3.22 -1.38 9.37
C LYS A 135 2.66 0.01 9.12
N VAL A 136 1.63 0.08 8.31
CA VAL A 136 0.84 1.29 8.08
C VAL A 136 -0.60 1.05 8.46
N GLN A 137 -1.14 1.93 9.32
CA GLN A 137 -2.56 1.98 9.63
C GLN A 137 -3.20 3.12 8.85
N TYR A 138 -4.38 2.90 8.27
CA TYR A 138 -5.14 3.90 7.52
C TYR A 138 -6.63 3.58 7.57
N VAL A 139 -7.45 4.47 7.03
CA VAL A 139 -8.90 4.32 6.99
C VAL A 139 -9.35 3.89 5.61
N VAL A 140 -10.24 2.91 5.56
CA VAL A 140 -10.93 2.46 4.35
C VAL A 140 -12.39 2.86 4.46
N ALA A 141 -12.92 3.46 3.39
CA ALA A 141 -14.32 3.86 3.27
C ALA A 141 -15.10 2.89 2.38
N GLY A 142 -16.35 2.62 2.76
CA GLY A 142 -17.27 1.88 1.92
C GLY A 142 -17.71 2.69 0.69
N VAL A 143 -17.65 2.06 -0.48
CA VAL A 143 -18.07 2.65 -1.75
C VAL A 143 -19.15 1.80 -2.42
N VAL A 144 -20.00 2.45 -3.21
CA VAL A 144 -20.91 1.71 -4.09
C VAL A 144 -20.05 0.99 -5.12
N PRO A 145 -20.23 -0.33 -5.30
CA PRO A 145 -19.62 -1.02 -6.43
C PRO A 145 -20.03 -0.27 -7.70
N GLU A 146 -19.09 0.09 -8.54
CA GLU A 146 -19.43 0.71 -9.82
C GLU A 146 -20.46 -0.19 -10.51
N PRO A 147 -21.67 0.29 -10.79
CA PRO A 147 -22.62 -0.50 -11.56
C PRO A 147 -21.88 -0.89 -12.82
N ALA A 148 -21.98 -2.15 -13.20
CA ALA A 148 -21.34 -2.67 -14.41
C ALA A 148 -21.91 -1.89 -15.62
N THR A 149 -21.47 -0.65 -15.76
CA THR A 149 -21.87 0.30 -16.81
C THR A 149 -21.57 -0.30 -18.19
N ALA A 150 -20.56 -1.18 -18.24
CA ALA A 150 -20.29 -1.99 -19.42
C ALA A 150 -21.45 -2.97 -19.72
N THR A 151 -22.06 -3.58 -18.73
CA THR A 151 -23.17 -4.53 -18.92
C THR A 151 -24.47 -3.80 -19.28
N LEU A 152 -24.75 -2.65 -18.67
CA LEU A 152 -25.91 -1.83 -19.00
C LEU A 152 -25.81 -1.18 -20.38
N SER A 153 -24.63 -0.74 -20.80
CA SER A 153 -24.40 -0.22 -22.15
C SER A 153 -24.51 -1.33 -23.20
N LEU A 154 -23.99 -2.52 -22.93
CA LEU A 154 -24.12 -3.68 -23.84
C LEU A 154 -25.58 -4.13 -23.97
N LEU A 155 -26.34 -4.19 -22.90
CA LEU A 155 -27.78 -4.51 -22.89
C LEU A 155 -28.60 -3.43 -23.61
N GLY A 156 -28.25 -2.14 -23.42
CA GLY A 156 -28.86 -1.02 -24.13
C GLY A 156 -28.61 -1.07 -25.63
N LEU A 157 -27.37 -1.36 -26.06
CA LEU A 157 -27.03 -1.51 -27.48
C LEU A 157 -27.72 -2.72 -28.12
N ALA A 158 -27.77 -3.86 -27.41
CA ALA A 158 -28.47 -5.07 -27.87
C ALA A 158 -29.98 -4.82 -28.05
N ALA A 159 -30.61 -4.11 -27.12
CA ALA A 159 -32.03 -3.73 -27.23
C ALA A 159 -32.29 -2.78 -28.42
N LEU A 160 -31.39 -1.81 -28.68
CA LEU A 160 -31.46 -0.93 -29.85
C LEU A 160 -31.29 -1.68 -31.18
N MET A 161 -30.37 -2.63 -31.24
CA MET A 161 -30.16 -3.46 -32.43
C MET A 161 -31.36 -4.39 -32.72
N LEU A 162 -32.00 -4.95 -31.69
CA LEU A 162 -33.19 -5.77 -31.84
C LEU A 162 -34.39 -4.96 -32.31
N ARG A 163 -34.53 -3.69 -31.89
CA ARG A 163 -35.58 -2.77 -32.34
C ARG A 163 -35.43 -2.39 -33.81
N ARG A 164 -34.20 -2.25 -34.31
CA ARG A 164 -33.90 -1.90 -35.69
C ARG A 164 -34.16 -3.03 -36.69
N ARG A 165 -34.18 -4.30 -36.22
CA ARG A 165 -34.52 -5.48 -37.06
C ARG A 165 -36.00 -5.73 -37.20
N ARG A 166 -36.88 -5.03 -36.47
CA ARG A 166 -38.32 -5.15 -36.52
C ARG A 166 -39.03 -3.99 -37.24
N ALA A 167 -38.32 -3.06 -37.76
CA ALA A 167 -38.75 -1.97 -38.64
C ALA A 167 -38.24 -2.25 -40.07
#